data_388ae89ccb4950b46a625da1a6a10bca
#
_entry.id   388ae89ccb4950b46a625da1a6a10bca
#
_cell.length_a   1.000
_cell.length_b   1.000
_cell.length_c   1.000
_cell.angle_alpha   90.00
_cell.angle_beta   90.00
_cell.angle_gamma   90.00
#
_symmetry.space_group_name_H-M   'P 1'
#
loop_
_entity.id
_entity.type
_entity.pdbx_description
1 polymer ?
#
loop_
_entity_poly.entity_id
_entity_poly.type
_entity_poly.pdbx_seq_one_letter_code
_entity_poly.pdbx_strand_id
1 'polypeptide(L)'
;ILCVERNRNVLIMAIDKARELGLDNIMFLCGTAEYLPSYIPNSSIEEIYLNFSCPFPKKSHEAHRLTNPRFLEIYKPMLKNGGAICQKTDNMHFFEYSIESFSKCGFKLSNISLDLHKSGFEGNIETEYEQKFSSQGFPIYRLEARL
;
A
#
# COMPACT_ATOMS: atom_id res chain seq x y z
N ILE A 1 9.78 -10.85 1.56
CA ILE A 1 9.09 -9.52 1.42
C ILE A 1 10.00 -8.62 0.59
N LEU A 2 9.39 -7.82 -0.33
CA LEU A 2 10.10 -6.76 -1.06
C LEU A 2 9.58 -5.41 -0.58
N CYS A 3 10.47 -4.60 0.00
CA CYS A 3 10.21 -3.21 0.37
C CYS A 3 10.68 -2.28 -0.76
N VAL A 4 9.77 -1.45 -1.26
CA VAL A 4 10.06 -0.49 -2.35
C VAL A 4 9.89 0.92 -1.82
N GLU A 5 10.94 1.70 -1.84
CA GLU A 5 10.93 3.08 -1.37
C GLU A 5 11.81 3.96 -2.29
N ARG A 6 11.27 5.10 -2.70
CA ARG A 6 12.00 6.04 -3.56
C ARG A 6 12.95 6.96 -2.80
N ASN A 7 12.61 7.23 -1.53
CA ASN A 7 13.44 8.09 -0.69
C ASN A 7 14.57 7.27 -0.07
N ARG A 8 15.79 7.53 -0.55
CA ARG A 8 16.99 6.81 -0.13
C ARG A 8 17.21 6.86 1.39
N ASN A 9 16.94 7.99 2.03
CA ASN A 9 17.17 8.12 3.47
C ASN A 9 16.19 7.25 4.27
N VAL A 10 14.92 7.22 3.86
CA VAL A 10 13.90 6.35 4.47
C VAL A 10 14.25 4.87 4.26
N LEU A 11 14.72 4.53 3.05
CA LEU A 11 15.13 3.16 2.75
C LEU A 11 16.32 2.71 3.62
N ILE A 12 17.32 3.57 3.83
CA ILE A 12 18.47 3.27 4.69
C ILE A 12 18.01 3.00 6.13
N MET A 13 17.12 3.83 6.67
CA MET A 13 16.56 3.62 8.01
C MET A 13 15.84 2.27 8.12
N ALA A 14 15.09 1.89 7.08
CA ALA A 14 14.41 0.59 7.05
C ALA A 14 15.40 -0.59 7.00
N ILE A 15 16.50 -0.46 6.23
CA ILE A 15 17.57 -1.45 6.17
C ILE A 15 18.26 -1.61 7.53
N ASP A 16 18.61 -0.51 8.19
CA ASP A 16 19.28 -0.54 9.48
C ASP A 16 18.38 -1.20 10.54
N LYS A 17 17.09 -0.84 10.55
CA LYS A 17 16.13 -1.46 11.45
C LYS A 17 15.95 -2.97 11.18
N ALA A 18 15.92 -3.39 9.94
CA ALA A 18 15.84 -4.81 9.59
C ALA A 18 17.08 -5.58 10.06
N ARG A 19 18.27 -4.98 9.97
CA ARG A 19 19.52 -5.56 10.49
C ARG A 19 19.49 -5.68 12.01
N GLU A 20 19.08 -4.63 12.73
CA GLU A 20 18.96 -4.63 14.19
C GLU A 20 18.00 -5.72 14.68
N LEU A 21 16.94 -5.99 13.93
CA LEU A 21 15.95 -7.03 14.23
C LEU A 21 16.34 -8.43 13.72
N GLY A 22 17.48 -8.56 13.04
CA GLY A 22 17.93 -9.84 12.48
C GLY A 22 17.03 -10.42 11.39
N LEU A 23 16.34 -9.56 10.62
CA LEU A 23 15.44 -9.99 9.55
C LEU A 23 16.23 -10.30 8.28
N ASP A 24 16.15 -11.53 7.80
CA ASP A 24 16.85 -12.02 6.61
C ASP A 24 15.94 -12.26 5.39
N ASN A 25 14.63 -12.16 5.58
CA ASN A 25 13.61 -12.41 4.56
C ASN A 25 13.08 -11.14 3.87
N ILE A 26 13.78 -10.02 3.98
CA ILE A 26 13.42 -8.73 3.38
C ILE A 26 14.45 -8.33 2.32
N MET A 27 13.95 -8.00 1.14
CA MET A 27 14.71 -7.35 0.08
C MET A 27 14.31 -5.88 -0.01
N PHE A 28 15.25 -5.02 -0.41
CA PHE A 28 15.03 -3.58 -0.51
C PHE A 28 15.32 -3.10 -1.93
N LEU A 29 14.40 -2.34 -2.50
CA LEU A 29 14.53 -1.71 -3.82
C LEU A 29 14.39 -0.19 -3.68
N CYS A 30 15.45 0.54 -4.02
CA CYS A 30 15.40 2.00 -4.13
C CYS A 30 14.83 2.38 -5.50
N GLY A 31 13.56 2.76 -5.55
CA GLY A 31 12.91 3.08 -6.82
C GLY A 31 11.44 3.45 -6.66
N THR A 32 10.79 3.60 -7.79
CA THR A 32 9.36 3.92 -7.86
C THR A 32 8.58 2.76 -8.49
N ALA A 33 7.28 2.73 -8.25
CA ALA A 33 6.40 1.65 -8.71
C ALA A 33 6.37 1.50 -10.25
N GLU A 34 6.68 2.56 -10.99
CA GLU A 34 6.76 2.53 -12.45
C GLU A 34 7.81 1.54 -12.99
N TYR A 35 8.85 1.30 -12.23
CA TYR A 35 9.95 0.41 -12.65
C TYR A 35 9.78 -1.04 -12.19
N LEU A 36 8.76 -1.34 -11.38
CA LEU A 36 8.53 -2.70 -10.86
C LEU A 36 8.46 -3.78 -11.95
N PRO A 37 7.83 -3.55 -13.11
CA PRO A 37 7.80 -4.58 -14.18
C PRO A 37 9.18 -5.01 -14.69
N SER A 38 10.22 -4.19 -14.48
CA SER A 38 11.59 -4.54 -14.87
C SER A 38 12.25 -5.51 -13.89
N TYR A 39 11.71 -5.67 -12.69
CA TYR A 39 12.29 -6.47 -11.61
C TYR A 39 11.39 -7.61 -11.15
N ILE A 40 10.09 -7.49 -11.37
CA ILE A 40 9.08 -8.39 -10.82
C ILE A 40 8.40 -9.14 -11.96
N PRO A 41 8.51 -10.48 -12.01
CA PRO A 41 7.81 -11.29 -13.00
C PRO A 41 6.28 -11.20 -12.85
N ASN A 42 5.58 -11.48 -13.96
CA ASN A 42 4.13 -11.63 -13.92
C ASN A 42 3.72 -12.78 -12.97
N SER A 43 2.55 -12.66 -12.36
CA SER A 43 1.95 -13.67 -11.50
C SER A 43 2.89 -14.17 -10.38
N SER A 44 3.68 -13.25 -9.79
CA SER A 44 4.65 -13.58 -8.75
C SER A 44 4.33 -13.01 -7.38
N ILE A 45 3.43 -12.00 -7.30
CA ILE A 45 3.07 -11.31 -6.06
C ILE A 45 1.75 -11.84 -5.52
N GLU A 46 1.71 -12.19 -4.26
CA GLU A 46 0.49 -12.56 -3.53
C GLU A 46 -0.25 -11.33 -3.01
N GLU A 47 0.49 -10.39 -2.42
CA GLU A 47 -0.09 -9.20 -1.81
C GLU A 47 0.79 -7.97 -2.03
N ILE A 48 0.15 -6.84 -2.32
CA ILE A 48 0.76 -5.51 -2.38
C ILE A 48 0.18 -4.68 -1.23
N TYR A 49 1.03 -4.19 -0.36
CA TYR A 49 0.64 -3.33 0.74
C TYR A 49 0.94 -1.87 0.42
N LEU A 50 -0.11 -1.03 0.38
CA LEU A 50 -0.04 0.41 0.21
C LEU A 50 -0.37 1.09 1.55
N ASN A 51 0.60 1.05 2.48
CA ASN A 51 0.42 1.58 3.81
C ASN A 51 0.83 3.05 3.87
N PHE A 52 -0.14 3.95 4.13
CA PHE A 52 0.06 5.39 4.33
C PHE A 52 0.86 6.08 3.22
N SER A 53 0.65 5.63 1.98
CA SER A 53 1.24 6.26 0.81
C SER A 53 0.74 7.70 0.65
N CYS A 54 1.57 8.56 0.04
CA CYS A 54 1.27 9.99 -0.08
C CYS A 54 -0.06 10.24 -0.80
N PRO A 55 -1.00 10.98 -0.19
CA PRO A 55 -2.33 11.24 -0.74
C PRO A 55 -2.34 12.24 -1.90
N PHE A 56 -1.27 13.01 -2.10
CA PHE A 56 -1.19 14.06 -3.13
C PHE A 56 -2.49 14.87 -3.25
N PRO A 57 -2.78 15.80 -2.31
CA PRO A 57 -4.09 16.45 -2.22
C PRO A 57 -4.42 17.33 -3.43
N LYS A 58 -3.42 17.87 -4.14
CA LYS A 58 -3.64 18.69 -5.32
C LYS A 58 -4.06 17.81 -6.50
N LYS A 59 -5.13 18.20 -7.22
CA LYS A 59 -5.63 17.48 -8.41
C LYS A 59 -4.57 17.32 -9.50
N SER A 60 -3.70 18.31 -9.68
CA SER A 60 -2.57 18.24 -10.64
C SER A 60 -1.55 17.13 -10.30
N HIS A 61 -1.55 16.62 -9.07
CA HIS A 61 -0.65 15.55 -8.61
C HIS A 61 -1.34 14.19 -8.47
N GLU A 62 -2.60 14.09 -8.86
CA GLU A 62 -3.40 12.86 -8.72
C GLU A 62 -2.75 11.65 -9.41
N ALA A 63 -2.09 11.89 -10.55
CA ALA A 63 -1.36 10.84 -11.28
C ALA A 63 -0.20 10.21 -10.47
N HIS A 64 0.23 10.81 -9.37
CA HIS A 64 1.28 10.27 -8.50
C HIS A 64 0.76 9.38 -7.36
N ARG A 65 -0.56 9.33 -7.15
CA ARG A 65 -1.18 8.45 -6.15
C ARG A 65 -0.95 6.99 -6.53
N LEU A 66 -0.50 6.17 -5.61
CA LEU A 66 -0.22 4.75 -5.89
C LEU A 66 -1.48 3.92 -6.20
N THR A 67 -2.66 4.45 -5.96
CA THR A 67 -3.94 3.88 -6.37
C THR A 67 -4.51 4.53 -7.63
N ASN A 68 -3.75 5.39 -8.33
CA ASN A 68 -4.16 5.89 -9.64
C ASN A 68 -4.24 4.74 -10.65
N PRO A 69 -5.22 4.76 -11.59
CA PRO A 69 -5.38 3.71 -12.60
C PRO A 69 -4.09 3.31 -13.30
N ARG A 70 -3.20 4.25 -13.60
CA ARG A 70 -1.91 3.96 -14.23
C ARG A 70 -1.04 2.99 -13.42
N PHE A 71 -1.06 3.08 -12.09
CA PHE A 71 -0.32 2.15 -11.23
C PHE A 71 -1.06 0.82 -11.06
N LEU A 72 -2.40 0.88 -10.97
CA LEU A 72 -3.20 -0.34 -10.88
C LEU A 72 -3.00 -1.23 -12.11
N GLU A 73 -2.88 -0.64 -13.31
CA GLU A 73 -2.54 -1.40 -14.53
C GLU A 73 -1.12 -1.99 -14.50
N ILE A 74 -0.18 -1.36 -13.79
CA ILE A 74 1.16 -1.93 -13.56
C ILE A 74 1.09 -3.12 -12.60
N TYR A 75 0.27 -3.05 -11.54
CA TYR A 75 0.20 -4.09 -10.52
C TYR A 75 -0.53 -5.35 -11.00
N LYS A 76 -1.58 -5.21 -11.83
CA LYS A 76 -2.42 -6.32 -12.28
C LYS A 76 -1.63 -7.53 -12.80
N PRO A 77 -0.73 -7.38 -13.79
CA PRO A 77 -0.02 -8.53 -14.33
C PRO A 77 0.93 -9.19 -13.30
N MET A 78 1.41 -8.46 -12.31
CA MET A 78 2.32 -8.98 -11.30
C MET A 78 1.61 -9.79 -10.22
N LEU A 79 0.32 -9.54 -9.99
CA LEU A 79 -0.46 -10.28 -9.01
C LEU A 79 -0.71 -11.72 -9.46
N LYS A 80 -0.57 -12.66 -8.53
CA LYS A 80 -1.02 -14.05 -8.70
C LYS A 80 -2.54 -14.09 -8.81
N ASN A 81 -3.08 -15.21 -9.32
CA ASN A 81 -4.52 -15.46 -9.27
C ASN A 81 -5.00 -15.44 -7.80
N GLY A 82 -5.99 -14.60 -7.51
CA GLY A 82 -6.47 -14.35 -6.15
C GLY A 82 -5.60 -13.43 -5.31
N GLY A 83 -4.53 -12.88 -5.85
CA GLY A 83 -3.69 -11.90 -5.17
C GLY A 83 -4.44 -10.62 -4.84
N ALA A 84 -3.96 -9.87 -3.86
CA ALA A 84 -4.63 -8.69 -3.34
C ALA A 84 -3.76 -7.44 -3.32
N ILE A 85 -4.41 -6.28 -3.40
CA ILE A 85 -3.83 -5.00 -3.00
C ILE A 85 -4.53 -4.57 -1.71
N CYS A 86 -3.75 -4.40 -0.65
CA CYS A 86 -4.22 -3.97 0.67
C CYS A 86 -3.82 -2.51 0.88
N GLN A 87 -4.78 -1.64 1.14
CA GLN A 87 -4.52 -0.23 1.42
C GLN A 87 -4.88 0.10 2.87
N LYS A 88 -4.01 0.89 3.52
CA LYS A 88 -4.32 1.63 4.75
C LYS A 88 -3.94 3.09 4.58
N THR A 89 -4.79 4.00 5.06
CA THR A 89 -4.55 5.45 5.05
C THR A 89 -5.37 6.13 6.14
N ASP A 90 -4.87 7.24 6.66
CA ASP A 90 -5.58 8.17 7.55
C ASP A 90 -6.31 9.28 6.77
N ASN A 91 -6.14 9.34 5.45
CA ASN A 91 -6.72 10.38 4.60
C ASN A 91 -7.99 9.90 3.91
N MET A 92 -9.15 10.43 4.37
CA MET A 92 -10.49 10.07 3.86
C MET A 92 -10.62 10.34 2.35
N HIS A 93 -10.23 11.52 1.87
CA HIS A 93 -10.38 11.86 0.44
C HIS A 93 -9.53 10.98 -0.46
N PHE A 94 -8.34 10.58 0.00
CA PHE A 94 -7.52 9.63 -0.73
C PHE A 94 -8.15 8.23 -0.71
N PHE A 95 -8.79 7.85 0.38
CA PHE A 95 -9.49 6.57 0.48
C PHE A 95 -10.69 6.51 -0.46
N GLU A 96 -11.53 7.55 -0.50
CA GLU A 96 -12.65 7.69 -1.46
C GLU A 96 -12.16 7.58 -2.90
N TYR A 97 -11.11 8.33 -3.24
CA TYR A 97 -10.47 8.24 -4.56
C TYR A 97 -10.00 6.82 -4.89
N SER A 98 -9.42 6.13 -3.91
CA SER A 98 -8.90 4.77 -4.10
C SER A 98 -10.02 3.78 -4.38
N ILE A 99 -11.14 3.85 -3.64
CA ILE A 99 -12.34 3.03 -3.90
C ILE A 99 -12.80 3.20 -5.35
N GLU A 100 -12.91 4.45 -5.80
CA GLU A 100 -13.33 4.75 -7.17
C GLU A 100 -12.34 4.21 -8.21
N SER A 101 -11.04 4.40 -7.98
CA SER A 101 -9.97 3.94 -8.89
C SER A 101 -9.96 2.41 -9.01
N PHE A 102 -9.99 1.70 -7.90
CA PHE A 102 -10.02 0.23 -7.89
C PHE A 102 -11.26 -0.30 -8.60
N SER A 103 -12.44 0.28 -8.33
CA SER A 103 -13.70 -0.11 -8.97
C SER A 103 -13.66 0.11 -10.49
N LYS A 104 -13.18 1.26 -10.96
CA LYS A 104 -13.01 1.56 -12.39
C LYS A 104 -12.03 0.61 -13.08
N CYS A 105 -11.01 0.15 -12.37
CA CYS A 105 -10.03 -0.80 -12.89
C CYS A 105 -10.47 -2.27 -12.77
N GLY A 106 -11.69 -2.56 -12.34
CA GLY A 106 -12.27 -3.91 -12.32
C GLY A 106 -11.89 -4.74 -11.09
N PHE A 107 -11.32 -4.13 -10.04
CA PHE A 107 -11.09 -4.82 -8.77
C PHE A 107 -12.38 -4.97 -7.97
N LYS A 108 -12.54 -6.13 -7.34
CA LYS A 108 -13.56 -6.38 -6.32
C LYS A 108 -13.01 -5.95 -4.97
N LEU A 109 -13.76 -5.09 -4.28
CA LEU A 109 -13.38 -4.59 -2.96
C LEU A 109 -13.99 -5.45 -1.85
N SER A 110 -13.20 -5.68 -0.81
CA SER A 110 -13.61 -6.40 0.40
C SER A 110 -12.91 -5.81 1.63
N ASN A 111 -13.37 -6.22 2.81
CA ASN A 111 -12.78 -5.79 4.09
C ASN A 111 -12.61 -4.26 4.18
N ILE A 112 -13.62 -3.53 3.67
CA ILE A 112 -13.65 -2.07 3.72
C ILE A 112 -13.96 -1.65 5.15
N SER A 113 -13.11 -0.82 5.73
CA SER A 113 -13.32 -0.21 7.05
C SER A 113 -13.09 1.30 6.99
N LEU A 114 -13.99 2.04 7.59
CA LEU A 114 -13.87 3.50 7.78
C LEU A 114 -13.20 3.86 9.12
N ASP A 115 -13.02 2.88 10.00
CA ASP A 115 -12.23 2.98 11.23
C ASP A 115 -11.74 1.57 11.61
N LEU A 116 -10.53 1.24 11.17
CA LEU A 116 -9.97 -0.09 11.32
C LEU A 116 -9.91 -0.54 12.78
N HIS A 117 -9.53 0.36 13.69
CA HIS A 117 -9.38 0.05 15.11
C HIS A 117 -10.71 -0.20 15.83
N LYS A 118 -11.83 0.27 15.26
CA LYS A 118 -13.19 0.00 15.77
C LYS A 118 -13.94 -1.07 14.97
N SER A 119 -13.33 -1.62 13.91
CA SER A 119 -14.03 -2.54 13.00
C SER A 119 -14.12 -3.98 13.48
N GLY A 120 -13.36 -4.36 14.51
CA GLY A 120 -13.20 -5.76 14.92
C GLY A 120 -12.41 -6.62 13.92
N PHE A 121 -11.71 -6.01 12.95
CA PHE A 121 -10.88 -6.73 11.99
C PHE A 121 -9.70 -7.40 12.71
N GLU A 122 -9.67 -8.74 12.66
CA GLU A 122 -8.58 -9.54 13.21
C GLU A 122 -7.41 -9.64 12.22
N GLY A 123 -6.17 -9.76 12.73
CA GLY A 123 -4.97 -9.91 11.91
C GLY A 123 -4.38 -8.60 11.38
N ASN A 124 -4.79 -7.43 11.92
CA ASN A 124 -4.12 -6.18 11.59
C ASN A 124 -2.70 -6.15 12.18
N ILE A 125 -1.72 -5.91 11.33
CA ILE A 125 -0.34 -5.62 11.74
C ILE A 125 -0.18 -4.11 11.71
N GLU A 126 -0.10 -3.51 12.88
CA GLU A 126 0.06 -2.07 13.02
C GLU A 126 1.46 -1.61 12.60
N THR A 127 1.51 -0.56 11.77
CA THR A 127 2.76 0.15 11.51
C THR A 127 3.01 1.22 12.57
N GLU A 128 4.25 1.66 12.74
CA GLU A 128 4.59 2.77 13.65
C GLU A 128 3.82 4.06 13.30
N TYR A 129 3.62 4.29 12.01
CA TYR A 129 2.80 5.42 11.55
C TYR A 129 1.35 5.27 12.00
N GLU A 130 0.78 4.09 11.85
CA GLU A 130 -0.58 3.78 12.27
C GLU A 130 -0.77 3.99 13.77
N GLN A 131 0.13 3.45 14.60
CA GLN A 131 0.11 3.62 16.06
C GLN A 131 0.12 5.10 16.46
N LYS A 132 0.96 5.89 15.79
CA LYS A 132 1.06 7.32 16.04
C LYS A 132 -0.25 8.05 15.79
N PHE A 133 -0.94 7.77 14.68
CA PHE A 133 -2.16 8.49 14.30
C PHE A 133 -3.40 7.94 15.00
N SER A 134 -3.51 6.63 15.17
CA SER A 134 -4.61 6.01 15.91
C SER A 134 -4.62 6.41 17.38
N SER A 135 -3.45 6.51 18.02
CA SER A 135 -3.34 7.02 19.41
C SER A 135 -3.78 8.47 19.58
N GLN A 136 -3.79 9.26 18.51
CA GLN A 136 -4.31 10.63 18.47
C GLN A 136 -5.81 10.69 18.13
N GLY A 137 -6.47 9.54 17.96
CA GLY A 137 -7.89 9.46 17.64
C GLY A 137 -8.25 9.61 16.17
N PHE A 138 -7.26 9.59 15.27
CA PHE A 138 -7.53 9.59 13.83
C PHE A 138 -8.01 8.20 13.37
N PRO A 139 -9.11 8.13 12.61
CA PRO A 139 -9.55 6.87 12.03
C PRO A 139 -8.56 6.38 10.97
N ILE A 140 -8.35 5.09 10.91
CA ILE A 140 -7.57 4.44 9.86
C ILE A 140 -8.52 3.74 8.89
N TYR A 141 -8.51 4.19 7.65
CA TYR A 141 -9.29 3.60 6.56
C TYR A 141 -8.54 2.41 5.98
N ARG A 142 -9.25 1.31 5.69
CA ARG A 142 -8.67 0.08 5.15
C ARG A 142 -9.56 -0.51 4.06
N LEU A 143 -8.98 -1.10 3.03
CA LEU A 143 -9.65 -1.97 2.07
C LEU A 143 -8.69 -3.04 1.54
N GLU A 144 -9.29 -4.09 0.97
CA GLU A 144 -8.64 -5.06 0.10
C GLU A 144 -9.27 -5.02 -1.29
N ALA A 145 -8.43 -5.09 -2.32
CA ALA A 145 -8.85 -5.11 -3.71
C ALA A 145 -8.28 -6.35 -4.41
N ARG A 146 -9.14 -7.16 -5.02
CA ARG A 146 -8.78 -8.39 -5.77
C ARG A 146 -9.35 -8.34 -7.19
N LEU A 147 -8.66 -9.00 -8.12
CA LEU A 147 -9.16 -9.16 -9.51
C LEU A 147 -10.18 -10.29 -9.61
#